data_4d317121b4b868d2723c58210e55f8f2
#
_entry.id   4d317121b4b868d2723c58210e55f8f2
#
_cell.length_a   1.000
_cell.length_b   1.000
_cell.length_c   1.000
_cell.angle_alpha   90.00
_cell.angle_beta   90.00
_cell.angle_gamma   90.00
#
_symmetry.space_group_name_H-M   'P 1'
#
loop_
_entity.id
_entity.type
_entity.pdbx_description
1 polymer ?
#
loop_
_entity_poly.entity_id
_entity_poly.type
_entity_poly.pdbx_seq_one_letter_code
_entity_poly.pdbx_strand_id
1 'polypeptide(L)'
;VTAETAVALPALVLLAAMLMWGVVAAAAQIRCVDAARIGARAAARGDANAAALARAAAPTGAVVQISRDGETVRVAVDAPCPGPGRLASALTARLSASAVAAREDVIGVTEGGER
;
A
#
# COMPACT_ATOMS: atom_id res chain seq x y z
N VAL A 1 -5.55 46.76 3.37
CA VAL A 1 -5.73 45.35 3.58
C VAL A 1 -7.05 45.10 4.22
N THR A 2 -7.79 44.23 3.71
CA THR A 2 -9.17 44.02 4.05
C THR A 2 -9.37 42.77 4.89
N ALA A 3 -10.53 42.69 5.54
CA ALA A 3 -10.94 41.49 6.25
C ALA A 3 -10.98 40.25 5.31
N GLU A 4 -11.26 40.47 4.04
CA GLU A 4 -11.27 39.43 3.02
C GLU A 4 -9.91 38.76 2.88
N THR A 5 -8.82 39.54 2.83
CA THR A 5 -7.47 39.01 2.77
C THR A 5 -7.14 38.22 4.04
N ALA A 6 -7.55 38.70 5.18
CA ALA A 6 -7.31 38.03 6.46
C ALA A 6 -8.00 36.69 6.55
N VAL A 7 -9.15 36.52 5.90
CA VAL A 7 -9.87 35.24 5.82
C VAL A 7 -9.31 34.37 4.72
N ALA A 8 -8.92 34.96 3.58
CA ALA A 8 -8.44 34.23 2.41
C ALA A 8 -7.11 33.53 2.66
N LEU A 9 -6.17 34.18 3.37
CA LEU A 9 -4.85 33.59 3.61
C LEU A 9 -4.89 32.27 4.38
N PRO A 10 -5.59 32.18 5.53
CA PRO A 10 -5.70 30.91 6.24
C PRO A 10 -6.39 29.83 5.39
N ALA A 11 -7.40 30.21 4.62
CA ALA A 11 -8.11 29.27 3.76
C ALA A 11 -7.19 28.68 2.68
N LEU A 12 -6.36 29.53 2.07
CA LEU A 12 -5.39 29.09 1.06
C LEU A 12 -4.31 28.19 1.67
N VAL A 13 -3.83 28.52 2.86
CA VAL A 13 -2.85 27.68 3.56
C VAL A 13 -3.44 26.31 3.88
N LEU A 14 -4.69 26.29 4.36
CA LEU A 14 -5.37 25.04 4.65
C LEU A 14 -5.56 24.20 3.36
N LEU A 15 -5.97 24.84 2.28
CA LEU A 15 -6.12 24.16 1.00
C LEU A 15 -4.79 23.57 0.54
N ALA A 16 -3.71 24.35 0.61
CA ALA A 16 -2.38 23.86 0.23
C ALA A 16 -1.96 22.67 1.08
N ALA A 17 -2.19 22.71 2.39
CA ALA A 17 -1.87 21.61 3.29
C ALA A 17 -2.65 20.35 2.93
N MET A 18 -3.94 20.48 2.61
CA MET A 18 -4.76 19.35 2.22
C MET A 18 -4.32 18.75 0.88
N LEU A 19 -3.92 19.58 -0.07
CA LEU A 19 -3.40 19.11 -1.35
C LEU A 19 -2.07 18.38 -1.18
N MET A 20 -1.19 18.90 -0.33
CA MET A 20 0.08 18.21 -0.02
C MET A 20 -0.16 16.86 0.65
N TRP A 21 -1.08 16.82 1.60
CA TRP A 21 -1.46 15.55 2.22
C TRP A 21 -2.02 14.56 1.20
N GLY A 22 -2.84 15.04 0.26
CA GLY A 22 -3.37 14.21 -0.81
C GLY A 22 -2.28 13.60 -1.67
N VAL A 23 -1.24 14.37 -2.00
CA VAL A 23 -0.09 13.87 -2.76
C VAL A 23 0.67 12.80 -1.97
N VAL A 24 0.91 13.05 -0.69
CA VAL A 24 1.57 12.06 0.18
C VAL A 24 0.75 10.78 0.28
N ALA A 25 -0.57 10.91 0.44
CA ALA A 25 -1.46 9.75 0.48
C ALA A 25 -1.43 8.96 -0.82
N ALA A 26 -1.43 9.65 -1.96
CA ALA A 26 -1.34 8.99 -3.27
C ALA A 26 -0.01 8.25 -3.44
N ALA A 27 1.09 8.87 -3.02
CA ALA A 27 2.40 8.22 -3.07
C ALA A 27 2.43 6.98 -2.17
N ALA A 28 1.85 7.06 -0.98
CA ALA A 28 1.78 5.91 -0.08
C ALA A 28 0.91 4.79 -0.67
N GLN A 29 -0.18 5.13 -1.36
CA GLN A 29 -1.02 4.15 -2.04
C GLN A 29 -0.25 3.42 -3.13
N ILE A 30 0.54 4.14 -3.92
CA ILE A 30 1.40 3.54 -4.94
C ILE A 30 2.38 2.55 -4.30
N ARG A 31 2.97 2.91 -3.17
CA ARG A 31 3.86 2.01 -2.43
C ARG A 31 3.14 0.76 -1.95
N CYS A 32 1.90 0.87 -1.49
CA CYS A 32 1.11 -0.29 -1.10
C CYS A 32 0.87 -1.23 -2.28
N VAL A 33 0.54 -0.69 -3.45
CA VAL A 33 0.33 -1.47 -4.67
C VAL A 33 1.63 -2.18 -5.07
N ASP A 34 2.74 -1.46 -5.09
CA ASP A 34 4.04 -2.04 -5.44
C ASP A 34 4.45 -3.12 -4.46
N ALA A 35 4.27 -2.88 -3.16
CA ALA A 35 4.56 -3.85 -2.13
C ALA A 35 3.74 -5.13 -2.32
N ALA A 36 2.44 -4.99 -2.61
CA ALA A 36 1.56 -6.14 -2.84
C ALA A 36 2.04 -6.95 -4.06
N ARG A 37 2.43 -6.27 -5.12
CA ARG A 37 2.95 -6.93 -6.34
C ARG A 37 4.27 -7.66 -6.09
N ILE A 38 5.19 -7.01 -5.38
CA ILE A 38 6.48 -7.60 -5.01
C ILE A 38 6.26 -8.86 -4.17
N GLY A 39 5.40 -8.75 -3.15
CA GLY A 39 5.07 -9.86 -2.27
C GLY A 39 4.41 -11.00 -3.03
N ALA A 40 3.47 -10.68 -3.93
CA ALA A 40 2.76 -11.70 -4.71
C ALA A 40 3.71 -12.47 -5.62
N ARG A 41 4.62 -11.78 -6.28
CA ARG A 41 5.61 -12.43 -7.15
C ARG A 41 6.56 -13.33 -6.36
N ALA A 42 7.03 -12.83 -5.21
CA ALA A 42 7.92 -13.60 -4.35
C ALA A 42 7.21 -14.83 -3.78
N ALA A 43 5.97 -14.65 -3.30
CA ALA A 43 5.17 -15.74 -2.76
C ALA A 43 4.83 -16.77 -3.83
N ALA A 44 4.58 -16.33 -5.06
CA ALA A 44 4.30 -17.23 -6.19
C ALA A 44 5.48 -18.15 -6.51
N ARG A 45 6.70 -17.66 -6.28
CA ARG A 45 7.91 -18.49 -6.46
C ARG A 45 8.21 -19.37 -5.25
N GLY A 46 7.38 -19.31 -4.23
CA GLY A 46 7.62 -20.07 -3.00
C GLY A 46 8.67 -19.46 -2.07
N ASP A 47 8.98 -18.19 -2.24
CA ASP A 47 9.98 -17.49 -1.43
C ASP A 47 9.46 -17.29 0.00
N ALA A 48 10.22 -17.80 0.98
CA ALA A 48 9.86 -17.66 2.39
C ALA A 48 9.94 -16.21 2.88
N ASN A 49 10.69 -15.37 2.18
CA ASN A 49 10.88 -13.96 2.53
C ASN A 49 9.87 -13.02 1.87
N ALA A 50 8.82 -13.55 1.25
CA ALA A 50 7.85 -12.74 0.50
C ALA A 50 7.24 -11.63 1.36
N ALA A 51 6.85 -11.95 2.59
CA ALA A 51 6.28 -10.94 3.51
C ALA A 51 7.30 -9.87 3.88
N ALA A 52 8.55 -10.24 4.11
CA ALA A 52 9.61 -9.28 4.43
C ALA A 52 9.91 -8.36 3.24
N LEU A 53 9.92 -8.89 2.03
CA LEU A 53 10.12 -8.11 0.81
C LEU A 53 8.98 -7.11 0.60
N ALA A 54 7.75 -7.56 0.83
CA ALA A 54 6.58 -6.68 0.72
C ALA A 54 6.64 -5.56 1.76
N ARG A 55 6.99 -5.87 3.01
CA ARG A 55 7.10 -4.85 4.07
C ARG A 55 8.18 -3.83 3.76
N ALA A 56 9.30 -4.26 3.18
CA ALA A 56 10.39 -3.36 2.83
C ALA A 56 9.97 -2.33 1.78
N ALA A 57 9.08 -2.70 0.87
CA ALA A 57 8.57 -1.81 -0.18
C ALA A 57 7.36 -0.97 0.29
N ALA A 58 6.70 -1.38 1.36
CA ALA A 58 5.47 -0.75 1.85
C ALA A 58 5.77 0.49 2.69
N PRO A 59 4.77 1.37 2.89
CA PRO A 59 4.90 2.48 3.84
C PRO A 59 5.14 1.98 5.27
N THR A 60 5.71 2.84 6.09
CA THR A 60 5.96 2.55 7.51
C THR A 60 4.66 2.18 8.23
N GLY A 61 4.70 1.15 9.04
CA GLY A 61 3.54 0.69 9.78
C GLY A 61 2.58 -0.19 8.99
N ALA A 62 2.95 -0.59 7.78
CA ALA A 62 2.12 -1.44 6.94
C ALA A 62 2.02 -2.87 7.50
N VAL A 63 0.84 -3.44 7.35
CA VAL A 63 0.57 -4.84 7.68
C VAL A 63 0.44 -5.61 6.37
N VAL A 64 1.19 -6.69 6.23
CA VAL A 64 1.19 -7.52 5.05
C VAL A 64 0.59 -8.88 5.40
N GLN A 65 -0.43 -9.29 4.65
CA GLN A 65 -1.07 -10.59 4.81
C GLN A 65 -0.97 -11.37 3.52
N ILE A 66 -0.51 -12.60 3.62
CA ILE A 66 -0.36 -13.48 2.46
C ILE A 66 -1.31 -14.65 2.66
N SER A 67 -2.20 -14.86 1.69
CA SER A 67 -3.08 -16.02 1.68
C SER A 67 -2.84 -16.83 0.42
N ARG A 68 -2.89 -18.13 0.56
CA ARG A 68 -2.71 -19.08 -0.54
C ARG A 68 -4.00 -19.82 -0.76
N ASP A 69 -4.44 -19.87 -1.99
CA ASP A 69 -5.67 -20.52 -2.38
C ASP A 69 -5.43 -21.35 -3.64
N GLY A 70 -5.21 -22.65 -3.45
CA GLY A 70 -4.95 -23.54 -4.56
C GLY A 70 -3.75 -23.11 -5.37
N GLU A 71 -3.99 -22.69 -6.60
CA GLU A 71 -2.94 -22.30 -7.55
C GLU A 71 -2.57 -20.81 -7.49
N THR A 72 -3.23 -20.04 -6.62
CA THR A 72 -2.99 -18.60 -6.55
C THR A 72 -2.51 -18.17 -5.16
N VAL A 73 -1.80 -17.07 -5.14
CA VAL A 73 -1.38 -16.40 -3.92
C VAL A 73 -1.91 -14.97 -3.95
N ARG A 74 -2.52 -14.56 -2.87
CA ARG A 74 -2.98 -13.18 -2.71
C ARG A 74 -2.16 -12.52 -1.61
N VAL A 75 -1.65 -11.34 -1.90
CA VAL A 75 -0.94 -10.52 -0.92
C VAL A 75 -1.73 -9.23 -0.73
N ALA A 76 -2.12 -8.97 0.50
CA ALA A 76 -2.81 -7.75 0.89
C ALA A 76 -1.90 -6.89 1.76
N VAL A 77 -1.83 -5.62 1.44
CA VAL A 77 -1.03 -4.64 2.18
C VAL A 77 -1.95 -3.55 2.68
N ASP A 78 -1.96 -3.34 3.99
CA ASP A 78 -2.70 -2.26 4.63
C ASP A 78 -1.72 -1.35 5.34
N ALA A 79 -1.83 -0.06 5.11
CA ALA A 79 -0.95 0.91 5.73
C ALA A 79 -1.75 2.13 6.23
N PRO A 80 -1.42 2.67 7.42
CA PRO A 80 -2.01 3.91 7.87
C PRO A 80 -1.35 5.08 7.15
N CYS A 81 -2.15 6.09 6.82
CA CYS A 81 -1.67 7.35 6.28
C CYS A 81 -2.15 8.44 7.24
N PRO A 82 -1.30 8.95 8.14
CA PRO A 82 -1.73 9.98 9.09
C PRO A 82 -2.08 11.27 8.37
N GLY A 83 -3.07 11.99 8.91
CA GLY A 83 -3.43 13.30 8.39
C GLY A 83 -2.38 14.36 8.69
N PRO A 84 -2.55 15.59 8.17
CA PRO A 84 -1.55 16.64 8.32
C PRO A 84 -1.47 17.19 9.75
N GLY A 85 -0.26 17.44 10.21
CA GLY A 85 0.03 18.15 11.44
C GLY A 85 -0.62 17.54 12.68
N ARG A 86 -1.24 18.39 13.48
CA ARG A 86 -1.91 17.98 14.73
C ARG A 86 -3.18 17.19 14.51
N LEU A 87 -3.69 17.19 13.29
CA LEU A 87 -4.87 16.42 12.92
C LEU A 87 -4.52 14.99 12.52
N ALA A 88 -3.26 14.61 12.63
CA ALA A 88 -2.78 13.29 12.21
C ALA A 88 -3.57 12.15 12.85
N SER A 89 -3.87 12.23 14.13
CA SER A 89 -4.61 11.19 14.82
C SER A 89 -6.10 11.17 14.46
N ALA A 90 -6.66 12.34 14.12
CA ALA A 90 -8.08 12.46 13.79
C ALA A 90 -8.36 12.13 12.32
N LEU A 91 -7.39 12.42 11.44
CA LEU A 91 -7.54 12.28 9.99
C LEU A 91 -6.67 11.16 9.42
N THR A 92 -6.50 10.08 10.15
CA THR A 92 -5.77 8.93 9.65
C THR A 92 -6.61 8.20 8.61
N ALA A 93 -6.07 8.06 7.42
CA ALA A 93 -6.66 7.25 6.37
C ALA A 93 -5.95 5.91 6.32
N ARG A 94 -6.68 4.86 6.04
CA ARG A 94 -6.08 3.54 5.80
C ARG A 94 -6.00 3.29 4.31
N LEU A 95 -4.82 2.95 3.87
CA LEU A 95 -4.57 2.62 2.48
C LEU A 95 -4.43 1.11 2.35
N SER A 96 -5.06 0.55 1.34
CA SER A 96 -4.99 -0.89 1.13
C SER A 96 -4.75 -1.19 -0.34
N ALA A 97 -4.05 -2.28 -0.57
CA ALA A 97 -3.84 -2.81 -1.91
C ALA A 97 -3.70 -4.32 -1.83
N SER A 98 -4.13 -5.00 -2.87
CA SER A 98 -3.92 -6.44 -2.95
C SER A 98 -3.48 -6.82 -4.36
N ALA A 99 -2.69 -7.87 -4.44
CA ALA A 99 -2.27 -8.43 -5.71
C ALA A 99 -2.37 -9.95 -5.65
N VAL A 100 -2.71 -10.56 -6.77
CA VAL A 100 -2.86 -11.99 -6.89
C VAL A 100 -1.90 -12.47 -7.98
N ALA A 101 -1.20 -13.56 -7.70
CA ALA A 101 -0.30 -14.18 -8.65
C ALA A 101 -0.56 -15.69 -8.67
N ALA A 102 -0.35 -16.29 -9.82
CA ALA A 102 -0.38 -17.74 -9.94
C ALA A 102 0.85 -18.33 -9.24
N ARG A 103 0.64 -19.42 -8.55
CA ARG A 103 1.74 -20.10 -7.84
C ARG A 103 2.57 -20.88 -8.84
N GLU A 104 3.77 -20.40 -9.08
CA GLU A 104 4.70 -21.04 -10.02
C GLU A 104 5.19 -22.38 -9.51
N ASP A 105 5.37 -22.52 -8.21
CA ASP A 105 5.80 -23.77 -7.59
C ASP A 105 4.78 -24.89 -7.80
N VAL A 106 3.48 -24.58 -7.68
CA VAL A 106 2.39 -25.54 -7.90
C VAL A 106 2.24 -25.86 -9.39
N ILE A 107 2.28 -24.84 -10.24
CA ILE A 107 2.15 -25.00 -11.69
C ILE A 107 3.30 -25.84 -12.22
N GLY A 108 4.53 -25.59 -11.77
CA GLY A 108 5.69 -26.37 -12.17
C GLY A 108 5.57 -27.85 -11.79
N VAL A 109 5.07 -28.14 -10.60
CA VAL A 109 4.85 -29.52 -10.15
C VAL A 109 3.78 -30.22 -10.99
N THR A 110 2.68 -29.50 -11.29
CA THR A 110 1.59 -30.03 -12.08
C THR A 110 2.08 -30.41 -13.52
N GLU A 111 2.84 -29.50 -14.13
CA GLU A 111 3.39 -29.77 -15.46
C GLU A 111 4.37 -30.96 -15.44
N GLY A 112 5.19 -31.03 -14.41
CA GLY A 112 6.10 -32.15 -14.25
C GLY A 112 5.38 -33.47 -14.04
N GLY A 113 4.24 -33.44 -13.36
CA GLY A 113 3.43 -34.63 -13.09
C GLY A 113 2.75 -35.21 -14.32
N GLU A 114 2.45 -34.39 -15.31
CA GLU A 114 1.80 -34.83 -16.53
C GLU A 114 2.74 -35.50 -17.52
N ARG A 115 4.01 -35.31 -17.35
CA ARG A 115 5.05 -35.90 -18.20
C ARG A 115 5.56 -37.19 -17.63
#